data_f35a8335a4a9b13f961dcf311a3c4869
#
_entry.id   f35a8335a4a9b13f961dcf311a3c4869
#
_cell.length_a   1.000
_cell.length_b   1.000
_cell.length_c   1.000
_cell.angle_alpha   90.00
_cell.angle_beta   90.00
_cell.angle_gamma   90.00
#
_symmetry.space_group_name_H-M   'P 1'
#
loop_
_entity.id
_entity.type
_entity.pdbx_description
1 polymer ?
#
loop_
_entity_poly.entity_id
_entity_poly.type
_entity_poly.pdbx_seq_one_letter_code
_entity_poly.pdbx_strand_id
1 'polypeptide(L)'
;LLLPDSTIVFLNGGTVLKYDVSLQQRTDRKVFLSGEAYFKVSRNMLKPFIVHTGELNIKVLGTTFNVASYPDDAEIKVSLVEGSVNVYTTSDAKKNILLSPDEQAVYNKNDKVLSMRKIDAVSQAAWTTGRLVFVNEKLFDILKTIGKKYDVQILVQSRKVYTEYFSGSIDTNLTLDEILSYLDVDNKFMWRKKGKTIVITDR
;
A
#
# COMPACT_ATOMS: atom_id res chain seq x y z
N LEU A 1 -1.81 15.33 -3.36
CA LEU A 1 -3.17 15.85 -3.32
C LEU A 1 -3.40 16.54 -1.97
N LEU A 2 -3.96 17.75 -1.98
CA LEU A 2 -4.42 18.46 -0.77
C LEU A 2 -5.95 18.38 -0.74
N LEU A 3 -6.50 17.83 0.33
CA LEU A 3 -7.95 17.76 0.54
C LEU A 3 -8.50 19.07 1.13
N PRO A 4 -9.84 19.32 1.06
CA PRO A 4 -10.46 20.54 1.58
C PRO A 4 -10.24 20.76 3.09
N ASP A 5 -9.99 19.70 3.88
CA ASP A 5 -9.72 19.74 5.32
C ASP A 5 -8.23 19.94 5.67
N SER A 6 -7.40 20.29 4.70
CA SER A 6 -5.94 20.40 4.78
C SER A 6 -5.20 19.08 5.02
N THR A 7 -5.87 17.94 4.84
CA THR A 7 -5.21 16.62 4.81
C THR A 7 -4.38 16.50 3.54
N ILE A 8 -3.13 16.05 3.66
CA ILE A 8 -2.25 15.76 2.54
C ILE A 8 -2.31 14.27 2.25
N VAL A 9 -2.51 13.92 0.97
CA VAL A 9 -2.57 12.53 0.50
C VAL A 9 -1.59 12.32 -0.64
N PHE A 10 -0.72 11.33 -0.50
CA PHE A 10 0.08 10.79 -1.60
C PHE A 10 -0.65 9.56 -2.14
N LEU A 11 -0.76 9.45 -3.46
CA LEU A 11 -1.42 8.33 -4.13
C LEU A 11 -0.37 7.53 -4.88
N ASN A 12 -0.36 6.22 -4.68
CA ASN A 12 0.48 5.31 -5.46
C ASN A 12 -0.18 4.95 -6.80
N GLY A 13 0.57 4.33 -7.71
CA GLY A 13 0.08 3.93 -9.04
C GLY A 13 -1.20 3.08 -8.97
N GLY A 14 -2.13 3.29 -9.92
CA GLY A 14 -3.39 2.55 -9.98
C GLY A 14 -4.40 2.86 -8.86
N THR A 15 -4.20 3.95 -8.10
CA THR A 15 -5.03 4.30 -6.95
C THR A 15 -6.18 5.22 -7.35
N VAL A 16 -7.37 4.94 -6.82
CA VAL A 16 -8.55 5.79 -6.89
C VAL A 16 -8.94 6.24 -5.49
N LEU A 17 -9.02 7.56 -5.29
CA LEU A 17 -9.53 8.19 -4.08
C LEU A 17 -10.77 9.00 -4.40
N LYS A 18 -11.89 8.71 -3.72
CA LYS A 18 -13.15 9.46 -3.86
C LYS A 18 -13.47 10.15 -2.54
N TYR A 19 -13.85 11.41 -2.59
CA TYR A 19 -14.23 12.19 -1.42
C TYR A 19 -15.26 13.27 -1.79
N ASP A 20 -16.02 13.75 -0.81
CA ASP A 20 -16.94 14.86 -0.96
C ASP A 20 -16.18 16.19 -0.87
N VAL A 21 -16.41 17.11 -1.79
CA VAL A 21 -15.81 18.47 -1.73
C VAL A 21 -16.24 19.25 -0.49
N SER A 22 -17.36 18.89 0.12
CA SER A 22 -17.87 19.45 1.39
C SER A 22 -17.36 18.70 2.64
N LEU A 23 -16.25 17.95 2.53
CA LEU A 23 -15.68 17.11 3.59
C LEU A 23 -15.60 17.80 4.96
N GLN A 24 -15.23 19.09 4.98
CA GLN A 24 -15.13 19.89 6.22
C GLN A 24 -16.48 20.17 6.89
N GLN A 25 -17.57 20.18 6.13
CA GLN A 25 -18.91 20.53 6.62
C GLN A 25 -19.63 19.33 7.26
N ARG A 26 -19.16 18.12 7.02
CA ARG A 26 -19.74 16.88 7.52
C ARG A 26 -19.39 16.62 8.98
N THR A 27 -20.15 15.77 9.63
CA THR A 27 -19.89 15.30 11.00
C THR A 27 -18.65 14.41 11.07
N ASP A 28 -18.39 13.69 9.99
CA ASP A 28 -17.18 12.89 9.77
C ASP A 28 -16.57 13.23 8.39
N ARG A 29 -15.26 13.12 8.28
CA ARG A 29 -14.48 13.36 7.06
C ARG A 29 -14.21 12.02 6.38
N LYS A 30 -15.17 11.54 5.56
CA LYS A 30 -15.10 10.22 4.94
C LYS A 30 -14.53 10.28 3.51
N VAL A 31 -13.58 9.39 3.23
CA VAL A 31 -13.01 9.16 1.91
C VAL A 31 -13.09 7.68 1.56
N PHE A 32 -13.13 7.36 0.27
CA PHE A 32 -13.18 5.98 -0.25
C PHE A 32 -11.91 5.71 -1.05
N LEU A 33 -11.19 4.65 -0.69
CA LEU A 33 -9.92 4.27 -1.27
C LEU A 33 -10.00 2.91 -1.95
N SER A 34 -9.47 2.85 -3.19
CA SER A 34 -9.12 1.62 -3.87
C SER A 34 -7.71 1.78 -4.42
N GLY A 35 -6.75 1.00 -3.94
CA GLY A 35 -5.32 1.15 -4.22
C GLY A 35 -4.52 1.48 -2.97
N GLU A 36 -3.43 2.23 -3.10
CA GLU A 36 -2.55 2.58 -1.99
C GLU A 36 -2.38 4.09 -1.83
N ALA A 37 -2.57 4.56 -0.59
CA ALA A 37 -2.40 5.97 -0.27
C ALA A 37 -1.75 6.16 1.11
N TYR A 38 -0.88 7.18 1.18
CA TYR A 38 -0.28 7.66 2.41
C TYR A 38 -0.96 8.98 2.80
N PHE A 39 -1.44 9.02 4.03
CA PHE A 39 -2.22 10.12 4.57
C PHE A 39 -1.45 10.85 5.65
N LYS A 40 -1.37 12.19 5.56
CA LYS A 40 -1.04 13.08 6.66
C LYS A 40 -2.31 13.84 7.02
N VAL A 41 -3.09 13.28 7.96
CA VAL A 41 -4.42 13.80 8.27
C VAL A 41 -4.33 15.02 9.18
N SER A 42 -4.99 16.09 8.78
CA SER A 42 -5.15 17.31 9.59
C SER A 42 -5.89 16.98 10.89
N ARG A 43 -5.29 17.38 12.04
CA ARG A 43 -5.82 17.06 13.37
C ARG A 43 -7.15 17.76 13.65
N ASN A 44 -8.16 16.96 13.97
CA ASN A 44 -9.47 17.45 14.43
C ASN A 44 -10.12 16.40 15.33
N MET A 45 -10.17 16.70 16.63
CA MET A 45 -10.71 15.79 17.66
C MET A 45 -12.23 15.65 17.60
N LEU A 46 -12.93 16.63 17.02
CA LEU A 46 -14.40 16.66 16.96
C LEU A 46 -14.96 16.02 15.70
N LYS A 47 -14.15 15.98 14.62
CA LYS A 47 -14.56 15.45 13.32
C LYS A 47 -13.56 14.37 12.87
N PRO A 48 -13.83 13.09 13.15
CA PRO A 48 -12.94 12.00 12.76
C PRO A 48 -12.78 11.94 11.23
N PHE A 49 -11.59 11.52 10.79
CA PHE A 49 -11.31 11.20 9.41
C PHE A 49 -11.42 9.67 9.23
N ILE A 50 -12.15 9.24 8.22
CA ILE A 50 -12.44 7.83 7.99
C ILE A 50 -12.08 7.46 6.56
N VAL A 51 -11.12 6.54 6.38
CA VAL A 51 -10.83 5.91 5.11
C VAL A 51 -11.63 4.63 5.00
N HIS A 52 -12.49 4.53 4.00
CA HIS A 52 -13.28 3.35 3.70
C HIS A 52 -12.68 2.60 2.51
N THR A 53 -12.43 1.29 2.66
CA THR A 53 -11.82 0.43 1.64
C THR A 53 -12.73 -0.69 1.15
N GLY A 54 -14.05 -0.54 1.34
CA GLY A 54 -15.02 -1.62 1.09
C GLY A 54 -15.16 -2.56 2.28
N GLU A 55 -14.10 -3.21 2.73
CA GLU A 55 -14.13 -4.19 3.82
C GLU A 55 -13.70 -3.64 5.18
N LEU A 56 -12.88 -2.59 5.18
CA LEU A 56 -12.41 -1.92 6.39
C LEU A 56 -12.82 -0.45 6.43
N ASN A 57 -13.00 0.04 7.65
CA ASN A 57 -12.98 1.44 7.99
C ASN A 57 -11.76 1.73 8.86
N ILE A 58 -11.02 2.76 8.51
CA ILE A 58 -9.82 3.24 9.19
C ILE A 58 -10.12 4.62 9.75
N LYS A 59 -10.31 4.73 11.08
CA LYS A 59 -10.72 5.96 11.76
C LYS A 59 -9.56 6.58 12.50
N VAL A 60 -9.33 7.88 12.26
CA VAL A 60 -8.27 8.67 12.87
C VAL A 60 -8.75 10.08 13.24
N LEU A 61 -7.99 10.79 14.10
CA LEU A 61 -8.30 12.16 14.52
C LEU A 61 -7.24 13.19 14.09
N GLY A 62 -6.07 12.73 13.63
CA GLY A 62 -4.92 13.52 13.21
C GLY A 62 -3.68 12.65 13.28
N THR A 63 -3.38 11.96 12.19
CA THR A 63 -2.53 10.76 12.18
C THR A 63 -1.82 10.67 10.84
N THR A 64 -0.61 10.15 10.85
CA THR A 64 0.16 9.83 9.65
C THR A 64 0.23 8.31 9.47
N PHE A 65 -0.32 7.80 8.37
CA PHE A 65 -0.46 6.36 8.12
C PHE A 65 -0.54 6.02 6.63
N ASN A 66 -0.24 4.77 6.30
CA ASN A 66 -0.37 4.21 4.95
C ASN A 66 -1.49 3.19 4.89
N VAL A 67 -2.25 3.16 3.80
CA VAL A 67 -3.27 2.14 3.51
C VAL A 67 -3.01 1.56 2.14
N ALA A 68 -2.83 0.23 2.05
CA ALA A 68 -2.77 -0.51 0.80
C ALA A 68 -3.99 -1.44 0.71
N SER A 69 -4.87 -1.16 -0.24
CA SER A 69 -6.13 -1.88 -0.48
C SER A 69 -6.42 -2.01 -1.97
N TYR A 70 -5.54 -2.70 -2.69
CA TYR A 70 -5.78 -3.01 -4.09
C TYR A 70 -6.84 -4.11 -4.23
N PRO A 71 -7.73 -4.04 -5.23
CA PRO A 71 -8.77 -5.06 -5.45
C PRO A 71 -8.19 -6.47 -5.60
N ASP A 72 -7.08 -6.60 -6.35
CA ASP A 72 -6.46 -7.88 -6.70
C ASP A 72 -5.51 -8.43 -5.62
N ASP A 73 -5.26 -7.68 -4.54
CA ASP A 73 -4.46 -8.17 -3.43
C ASP A 73 -5.32 -9.00 -2.46
N ALA A 74 -4.76 -10.09 -1.96
CA ALA A 74 -5.40 -10.94 -0.97
C ALA A 74 -5.54 -10.27 0.41
N GLU A 75 -4.78 -9.19 0.64
CA GLU A 75 -4.71 -8.50 1.92
C GLU A 75 -4.96 -7.00 1.78
N ILE A 76 -5.56 -6.41 2.81
CA ILE A 76 -5.57 -4.97 3.06
C ILE A 76 -4.60 -4.70 4.20
N LYS A 77 -3.69 -3.73 4.03
CA LYS A 77 -2.67 -3.38 5.02
C LYS A 77 -2.82 -1.93 5.44
N VAL A 78 -2.78 -1.69 6.75
CA VAL A 78 -2.84 -0.35 7.35
C VAL A 78 -1.64 -0.19 8.27
N SER A 79 -0.69 0.68 7.91
CA SER A 79 0.58 0.88 8.64
C SER A 79 0.58 2.24 9.31
N LEU A 80 0.80 2.29 10.62
CA LEU A 80 0.80 3.53 11.38
C LEU A 80 2.21 4.07 11.56
N VAL A 81 2.43 5.32 11.12
CA VAL A 81 3.70 6.05 11.30
C VAL A 81 3.67 6.93 12.55
N GLU A 82 2.59 7.72 12.73
CA GLU A 82 2.48 8.66 13.84
C GLU A 82 1.01 8.81 14.27
N GLY A 83 0.76 8.90 15.58
CA GLY A 83 -0.57 9.10 16.16
C GLY A 83 -1.23 7.80 16.59
N SER A 84 -2.51 7.62 16.25
CA SER A 84 -3.31 6.43 16.58
C SER A 84 -4.33 6.16 15.48
N VAL A 85 -4.51 4.88 15.14
CA VAL A 85 -5.46 4.42 14.12
C VAL A 85 -6.37 3.35 14.70
N ASN A 86 -7.69 3.53 14.59
CA ASN A 86 -8.65 2.47 14.86
C ASN A 86 -9.10 1.83 13.53
N VAL A 87 -8.75 0.56 13.34
CA VAL A 87 -9.13 -0.25 12.17
C VAL A 87 -10.24 -1.21 12.56
N TYR A 88 -11.35 -1.21 11.83
CA TYR A 88 -12.45 -2.13 12.06
C TYR A 88 -13.09 -2.58 10.75
N THR A 89 -13.71 -3.78 10.78
CA THR A 89 -14.38 -4.33 9.61
C THR A 89 -15.73 -3.63 9.38
N THR A 90 -16.14 -3.51 8.13
CA THR A 90 -17.45 -2.93 7.77
C THR A 90 -18.61 -3.81 8.21
N SER A 91 -18.42 -5.13 8.31
CA SER A 91 -19.42 -6.10 8.71
C SER A 91 -19.64 -6.16 10.23
N ASP A 92 -18.62 -5.85 11.03
CA ASP A 92 -18.67 -5.92 12.50
C ASP A 92 -17.68 -4.93 13.13
N ALA A 93 -18.19 -3.78 13.56
CA ALA A 93 -17.36 -2.74 14.19
C ALA A 93 -16.77 -3.15 15.55
N LYS A 94 -17.24 -4.26 16.17
CA LYS A 94 -16.66 -4.80 17.42
C LYS A 94 -15.33 -5.51 17.13
N LYS A 95 -15.14 -6.02 15.92
CA LYS A 95 -13.85 -6.54 15.44
C LYS A 95 -12.95 -5.38 15.03
N ASN A 96 -12.25 -4.80 16.00
CA ASN A 96 -11.39 -3.66 15.77
C ASN A 96 -9.99 -3.86 16.38
N ILE A 97 -9.01 -3.16 15.79
CA ILE A 97 -7.63 -3.09 16.26
C ILE A 97 -7.27 -1.62 16.39
N LEU A 98 -6.73 -1.24 17.54
CA LEU A 98 -6.12 0.06 17.77
C LEU A 98 -4.62 -0.07 17.56
N LEU A 99 -4.09 0.65 16.56
CA LEU A 99 -2.66 0.65 16.24
C LEU A 99 -1.93 1.76 16.99
N SER A 100 -0.71 1.43 17.43
CA SER A 100 0.35 2.34 17.84
C SER A 100 1.39 2.50 16.72
N PRO A 101 2.28 3.51 16.75
CA PRO A 101 3.37 3.64 15.78
C PRO A 101 4.17 2.35 15.62
N ASP A 102 4.64 2.09 14.41
CA ASP A 102 5.34 0.85 13.99
C ASP A 102 4.50 -0.43 14.11
N GLU A 103 3.17 -0.28 14.07
CA GLU A 103 2.25 -1.41 13.96
C GLU A 103 1.50 -1.37 12.63
N GLN A 104 1.16 -2.55 12.13
CA GLN A 104 0.40 -2.76 10.92
C GLN A 104 -0.79 -3.70 11.19
N ALA A 105 -1.99 -3.25 10.86
CA ALA A 105 -3.14 -4.13 10.73
C ALA A 105 -3.12 -4.79 9.35
N VAL A 106 -3.37 -6.09 9.31
CA VAL A 106 -3.48 -6.90 8.09
C VAL A 106 -4.83 -7.58 8.10
N TYR A 107 -5.64 -7.31 7.08
CA TYR A 107 -6.90 -7.99 6.86
C TYR A 107 -6.78 -8.92 5.66
N ASN A 108 -6.91 -10.23 5.90
CA ASN A 108 -6.96 -11.24 4.84
C ASN A 108 -8.38 -11.32 4.29
N LYS A 109 -8.57 -11.04 3.01
CA LYS A 109 -9.89 -11.00 2.35
C LYS A 109 -10.51 -12.39 2.20
N ASN A 110 -9.69 -13.44 2.08
CA ASN A 110 -10.17 -14.81 1.91
C ASN A 110 -10.73 -15.36 3.23
N ASP A 111 -9.95 -15.23 4.30
CA ASP A 111 -10.29 -15.78 5.61
C ASP A 111 -11.12 -14.81 6.46
N LYS A 112 -11.23 -13.53 6.03
CA LYS A 112 -11.89 -12.43 6.75
C LYS A 112 -11.34 -12.22 8.17
N VAL A 113 -10.03 -12.46 8.32
CA VAL A 113 -9.30 -12.30 9.57
C VAL A 113 -8.57 -10.98 9.59
N LEU A 114 -8.80 -10.19 10.64
CA LEU A 114 -8.04 -8.97 10.95
C LEU A 114 -7.02 -9.30 12.02
N SER A 115 -5.74 -9.07 11.75
CA SER A 115 -4.61 -9.32 12.64
C SER A 115 -3.69 -8.10 12.71
N MET A 116 -2.74 -8.12 13.64
CA MET A 116 -1.75 -7.05 13.84
C MET A 116 -0.34 -7.63 13.89
N ARG A 117 0.63 -6.88 13.37
CA ARG A 117 2.06 -7.19 13.49
C ARG A 117 2.90 -5.92 13.66
N LYS A 118 4.10 -6.06 14.18
CA LYS A 118 5.10 -4.99 14.23
C LYS A 118 5.81 -4.86 12.88
N ILE A 119 6.14 -3.63 12.51
CA ILE A 119 6.83 -3.29 11.25
C ILE A 119 7.77 -2.11 11.48
N ASP A 120 8.58 -1.78 10.49
CA ASP A 120 9.17 -0.46 10.31
C ASP A 120 8.22 0.36 9.41
N ALA A 121 7.39 1.20 10.00
CA ALA A 121 6.37 1.95 9.29
C ALA A 121 6.96 3.03 8.35
N VAL A 122 8.14 3.55 8.67
CA VAL A 122 8.86 4.53 7.83
C VAL A 122 9.29 3.88 6.52
N SER A 123 9.83 2.66 6.58
CA SER A 123 10.18 1.89 5.38
C SER A 123 8.95 1.59 4.51
N GLN A 124 7.80 1.29 5.13
CA GLN A 124 6.54 1.08 4.38
C GLN A 124 6.03 2.35 3.67
N ALA A 125 6.43 3.52 4.14
CA ALA A 125 6.06 4.81 3.54
C ALA A 125 7.14 5.37 2.59
N ALA A 126 8.28 4.70 2.40
CA ALA A 126 9.42 5.17 1.62
C ALA A 126 9.07 5.48 0.14
N TRP A 127 8.05 4.83 -0.40
CA TRP A 127 7.56 5.11 -1.75
C TRP A 127 7.09 6.56 -1.97
N THR A 128 6.69 7.27 -0.90
CA THR A 128 6.31 8.69 -0.96
C THR A 128 7.49 9.62 -1.22
N THR A 129 8.70 9.14 -1.00
CA THR A 129 9.97 9.86 -1.24
C THR A 129 10.72 9.33 -2.45
N GLY A 130 10.05 8.52 -3.30
CA GLY A 130 10.65 7.99 -4.51
C GLY A 130 11.52 6.74 -4.28
N ARG A 131 11.34 6.04 -3.17
CA ARG A 131 12.09 4.81 -2.86
C ARG A 131 11.15 3.67 -2.50
N LEU A 132 11.43 2.48 -3.00
CA LEU A 132 10.81 1.23 -2.55
C LEU A 132 11.82 0.48 -1.70
N VAL A 133 11.44 0.13 -0.47
CA VAL A 133 12.31 -0.60 0.47
C VAL A 133 11.70 -1.98 0.71
N PHE A 134 12.51 -3.00 0.53
CA PHE A 134 12.15 -4.40 0.71
C PHE A 134 13.06 -5.05 1.73
N VAL A 135 12.51 -5.81 2.67
CA VAL A 135 13.24 -6.53 3.69
C VAL A 135 12.79 -7.98 3.71
N ASN A 136 13.64 -8.87 3.21
CA ASN A 136 13.35 -10.31 3.10
C ASN A 136 11.99 -10.59 2.44
N GLU A 137 11.70 -9.89 1.33
CA GLU A 137 10.43 -9.99 0.63
C GLU A 137 10.56 -10.90 -0.59
N LYS A 138 9.51 -11.66 -0.90
CA LYS A 138 9.51 -12.55 -2.06
C LYS A 138 9.64 -11.74 -3.35
N LEU A 139 10.54 -12.15 -4.22
CA LEU A 139 10.78 -11.48 -5.48
C LEU A 139 9.50 -11.36 -6.33
N PHE A 140 8.62 -12.36 -6.25
CA PHE A 140 7.31 -12.34 -6.90
C PHE A 140 6.44 -11.16 -6.43
N ASP A 141 6.38 -10.90 -5.12
CA ASP A 141 5.58 -9.80 -4.56
C ASP A 141 6.21 -8.43 -4.87
N ILE A 142 7.54 -8.36 -4.90
CA ILE A 142 8.28 -7.18 -5.36
C ILE A 142 7.92 -6.85 -6.82
N LEU A 143 7.95 -7.84 -7.71
CA LEU A 143 7.60 -7.66 -9.12
C LEU A 143 6.15 -7.18 -9.29
N LYS A 144 5.22 -7.67 -8.48
CA LYS A 144 3.83 -7.14 -8.45
C LYS A 144 3.80 -5.66 -8.06
N THR A 145 4.56 -5.27 -7.04
CA THR A 145 4.67 -3.87 -6.59
C THR A 145 5.24 -2.98 -7.70
N ILE A 146 6.29 -3.45 -8.38
CA ILE A 146 6.89 -2.76 -9.54
C ILE A 146 5.86 -2.64 -10.67
N GLY A 147 5.12 -3.71 -10.98
CA GLY A 147 4.07 -3.69 -12.00
C GLY A 147 3.02 -2.61 -11.76
N LYS A 148 2.55 -2.48 -10.51
CA LYS A 148 1.61 -1.42 -10.10
C LYS A 148 2.22 -0.02 -10.26
N LYS A 149 3.46 0.15 -9.81
CA LYS A 149 4.17 1.45 -9.86
C LYS A 149 4.35 1.95 -11.29
N TYR A 150 4.68 1.04 -12.24
CA TYR A 150 4.97 1.39 -13.62
C TYR A 150 3.78 1.22 -14.57
N ASP A 151 2.60 0.91 -14.04
CA ASP A 151 1.36 0.66 -14.80
C ASP A 151 1.57 -0.41 -15.90
N VAL A 152 2.23 -1.51 -15.53
CA VAL A 152 2.47 -2.67 -16.39
C VAL A 152 1.99 -3.96 -15.73
N GLN A 153 1.53 -4.90 -16.55
CA GLN A 153 1.24 -6.25 -16.10
C GLN A 153 2.51 -7.11 -16.15
N ILE A 154 2.91 -7.67 -15.01
CA ILE A 154 4.05 -8.60 -14.97
C ILE A 154 3.51 -10.02 -14.85
N LEU A 155 3.78 -10.85 -15.88
CA LEU A 155 3.46 -12.27 -15.92
C LEU A 155 4.71 -13.08 -15.59
N VAL A 156 4.72 -13.74 -14.44
CA VAL A 156 5.84 -14.53 -13.96
C VAL A 156 5.62 -15.99 -14.36
N GLN A 157 6.46 -16.51 -15.25
CA GLN A 157 6.54 -17.92 -15.65
C GLN A 157 7.78 -18.63 -15.09
N SER A 158 8.70 -17.86 -14.47
CA SER A 158 9.89 -18.37 -13.79
C SER A 158 9.55 -19.04 -12.47
N ARG A 159 9.94 -20.29 -12.27
CA ARG A 159 9.80 -20.98 -10.98
C ARG A 159 10.74 -20.42 -9.92
N LYS A 160 11.93 -19.96 -10.32
CA LYS A 160 12.95 -19.38 -9.42
C LYS A 160 12.43 -18.14 -8.73
N VAL A 161 11.72 -17.26 -9.45
CA VAL A 161 11.16 -16.01 -8.89
C VAL A 161 10.22 -16.26 -7.71
N TYR A 162 9.50 -17.39 -7.66
CA TYR A 162 8.58 -17.71 -6.56
C TYR A 162 9.27 -18.12 -5.27
N THR A 163 10.53 -18.56 -5.35
CA THR A 163 11.32 -19.06 -4.20
C THR A 163 12.38 -18.08 -3.73
N GLU A 164 12.67 -17.04 -4.51
CA GLU A 164 13.69 -16.05 -4.19
C GLU A 164 13.15 -14.96 -3.28
N TYR A 165 14.04 -14.48 -2.42
CA TYR A 165 13.80 -13.34 -1.52
C TYR A 165 14.83 -12.25 -1.82
N PHE A 166 14.43 -11.02 -1.62
CA PHE A 166 15.28 -9.86 -1.87
C PHE A 166 15.18 -8.88 -0.68
N SER A 167 16.32 -8.29 -0.34
CA SER A 167 16.39 -7.17 0.58
C SER A 167 17.19 -6.05 -0.09
N GLY A 168 16.63 -4.85 -0.10
CA GLY A 168 17.28 -3.72 -0.73
C GLY A 168 16.36 -2.52 -0.87
N SER A 169 16.87 -1.48 -1.49
CA SER A 169 16.12 -0.25 -1.76
C SER A 169 16.26 0.14 -3.22
N ILE A 170 15.14 0.37 -3.88
CA ILE A 170 15.05 0.72 -5.29
C ILE A 170 14.62 2.18 -5.42
N ASP A 171 15.37 2.98 -6.20
CA ASP A 171 14.97 4.32 -6.58
C ASP A 171 13.89 4.24 -7.67
N THR A 172 12.74 4.88 -7.43
CA THR A 172 11.62 4.85 -8.39
C THR A 172 11.79 5.79 -9.58
N ASN A 173 12.90 6.55 -9.66
CA ASN A 173 13.29 7.33 -10.84
C ASN A 173 13.98 6.47 -11.91
N LEU A 174 14.42 5.25 -11.55
CA LEU A 174 14.97 4.29 -12.50
C LEU A 174 13.91 3.85 -13.51
N THR A 175 14.34 3.51 -14.70
CA THR A 175 13.49 2.87 -15.71
C THR A 175 13.12 1.44 -15.27
N LEU A 176 12.04 0.92 -15.82
CA LEU A 176 11.62 -0.46 -15.52
C LEU A 176 12.70 -1.50 -15.86
N ASP A 177 13.43 -1.31 -16.98
CA ASP A 177 14.50 -2.22 -17.39
C ASP A 177 15.72 -2.17 -16.45
N GLU A 178 16.06 -0.99 -15.92
CA GLU A 178 17.12 -0.84 -14.91
C GLU A 178 16.70 -1.54 -13.60
N ILE A 179 15.46 -1.40 -13.19
CA ILE A 179 14.95 -2.09 -11.98
C ILE A 179 14.94 -3.60 -12.16
N LEU A 180 14.45 -4.09 -13.29
CA LEU A 180 14.46 -5.54 -13.55
C LEU A 180 15.88 -6.10 -13.61
N SER A 181 16.83 -5.35 -14.19
CA SER A 181 18.26 -5.70 -14.18
C SER A 181 18.83 -5.71 -12.76
N TYR A 182 18.44 -4.75 -11.91
CA TYR A 182 18.88 -4.68 -10.52
C TYR A 182 18.33 -5.85 -9.68
N LEU A 183 17.12 -6.31 -9.96
CA LEU A 183 16.50 -7.44 -9.28
C LEU A 183 17.07 -8.79 -9.76
N ASP A 184 17.61 -8.87 -10.97
CA ASP A 184 18.23 -10.08 -11.55
C ASP A 184 19.72 -10.19 -11.20
N VAL A 185 20.08 -10.06 -9.91
CA VAL A 185 21.48 -10.01 -9.41
C VAL A 185 22.34 -11.19 -9.93
N ASP A 186 21.76 -12.39 -10.00
CA ASP A 186 22.48 -13.61 -10.34
C ASP A 186 22.17 -14.12 -11.76
N ASN A 187 21.59 -13.30 -12.63
CA ASN A 187 21.17 -13.69 -13.98
C ASN A 187 20.24 -14.93 -13.98
N LYS A 188 19.27 -14.96 -13.05
CA LYS A 188 18.37 -16.10 -12.84
C LYS A 188 17.18 -16.11 -13.77
N PHE A 189 16.76 -14.94 -14.25
CA PHE A 189 15.60 -14.78 -15.13
C PHE A 189 15.90 -13.86 -16.31
N MET A 190 15.02 -13.88 -17.28
CA MET A 190 15.00 -12.92 -18.38
C MET A 190 13.60 -12.33 -18.51
N TRP A 191 13.47 -11.18 -19.15
CA TRP A 191 12.18 -10.56 -19.39
C TRP A 191 12.01 -10.13 -20.84
N ARG A 192 10.77 -10.13 -21.29
CA ARG A 192 10.38 -9.61 -22.61
C ARG A 192 9.19 -8.70 -22.45
N LYS A 193 9.28 -7.50 -23.08
CA LYS A 193 8.20 -6.51 -23.08
C LYS A 193 7.33 -6.69 -24.32
N LYS A 194 6.00 -6.75 -24.11
CA LYS A 194 4.99 -6.74 -25.17
C LYS A 194 3.89 -5.75 -24.81
N GLY A 195 3.99 -4.52 -25.32
CA GLY A 195 3.10 -3.42 -24.93
C GLY A 195 3.23 -3.11 -23.44
N LYS A 196 2.12 -3.18 -22.70
CA LYS A 196 2.08 -3.01 -21.23
C LYS A 196 2.31 -4.32 -20.46
N THR A 197 2.64 -5.41 -21.13
CA THR A 197 2.88 -6.69 -20.47
C THR A 197 4.37 -7.02 -20.49
N ILE A 198 4.90 -7.41 -19.33
CA ILE A 198 6.25 -7.95 -19.13
C ILE A 198 6.12 -9.43 -18.82
N VAL A 199 6.78 -10.29 -19.58
CA VAL A 199 6.82 -11.73 -19.31
C VAL A 199 8.20 -12.08 -18.77
N ILE A 200 8.24 -12.69 -17.58
CA ILE A 200 9.45 -13.13 -16.91
C ILE A 200 9.54 -14.66 -17.01
N THR A 201 10.64 -15.16 -17.53
CA THR A 201 10.93 -16.59 -17.72
C THR A 201 12.25 -16.95 -17.06
N ASP A 202 12.49 -18.25 -16.80
CA ASP A 202 13.82 -18.71 -16.42
C ASP A 202 14.80 -18.47 -17.58
N ARG A 203 16.05 -18.19 -17.23
CA ARG A 203 17.15 -18.08 -18.20
C ARG A 203 17.64 -19.45 -18.56
#